data_bb3f4eab9ab983f90ff2f464552a5d93
#
_entry.id   bb3f4eab9ab983f90ff2f464552a5d93
#
_cell.length_a   1.000
_cell.length_b   1.000
_cell.length_c   1.000
_cell.angle_alpha   90.00
_cell.angle_beta   90.00
_cell.angle_gamma   90.00
#
_symmetry.space_group_name_H-M   'P 1'
#
loop_
_entity.id
_entity.type
_entity.pdbx_description
1 polymer ?
#
loop_
_entity_poly.entity_id
_entity_poly.type
_entity_poly.pdbx_seq_one_letter_code
_entity_poly.pdbx_strand_id
1 'polypeptide(L)'
;MSERSADDAGAAHTGSVDIAFLQQLPKAELHVHHVGSASIEAVSTLAQRHEGSTPVPTNPTALADYFRFTDFAHFIEVYLSVVDLLRTPDDLWTLTHQVGTDLAAQNVRYAELTLTPYTSIVRGIPAEAYLEAVEDARRRVEAETGLVLRWIFDVPGESGVEAADVTLDVALRLRPDALVGFGLGGPEVGVPRPQFAPHFDAARAAGLRSVPHAGESTGPQTIRDAIEHLGAERIGHGIAAAQDPELMALLAERGIVLEICPTSNVCTRSVPSLAEHPLPTLVAAGVPVTINSDDPPMFGTTLSREYAVAADLLGLDRAGVVDLARTAVDASFAPDALKTSLHAELGRVVS
;
A
#
# COMPACT_ATOMS: atom_id res chain seq x y z
N MET A 1 2.18 -39.15 9.25
CA MET A 1 1.98 -37.68 9.31
C MET A 1 3.22 -37.10 8.65
N SER A 2 3.11 -36.71 7.42
CA SER A 2 4.22 -36.27 6.55
C SER A 2 4.29 -34.76 6.60
N GLU A 3 5.41 -34.25 7.08
CA GLU A 3 5.78 -32.85 7.00
C GLU A 3 5.86 -32.44 5.52
N ARG A 4 5.00 -31.54 5.10
CA ARG A 4 5.19 -30.82 3.85
C ARG A 4 5.89 -29.52 4.19
N SER A 5 7.15 -29.46 3.81
CA SER A 5 8.03 -28.31 3.94
C SER A 5 7.50 -27.13 3.10
N ALA A 6 7.73 -25.92 3.61
CA ALA A 6 7.44 -24.65 2.99
C ALA A 6 8.27 -24.29 1.73
N ASP A 7 8.90 -25.30 1.12
CA ASP A 7 9.80 -25.12 -0.05
C ASP A 7 9.09 -25.07 -1.40
N ASP A 8 7.75 -25.06 -1.43
CA ASP A 8 6.99 -25.08 -2.70
C ASP A 8 6.64 -23.67 -3.25
N ALA A 9 7.14 -22.61 -2.64
CA ALA A 9 7.01 -21.25 -3.18
C ALA A 9 8.01 -20.92 -4.31
N GLY A 10 8.83 -21.89 -4.70
CA GLY A 10 9.83 -21.76 -5.76
C GLY A 10 9.44 -22.37 -7.10
N ALA A 11 8.17 -22.69 -7.34
CA ALA A 11 7.73 -23.14 -8.66
C ALA A 11 7.94 -22.02 -9.67
N ALA A 12 8.82 -22.23 -10.63
CA ALA A 12 9.12 -21.32 -11.71
C ALA A 12 7.80 -20.94 -12.41
N HIS A 13 7.33 -19.71 -12.19
CA HIS A 13 6.26 -19.13 -12.96
C HIS A 13 6.76 -18.98 -14.39
N THR A 14 6.27 -19.84 -15.29
CA THR A 14 6.47 -19.71 -16.74
C THR A 14 5.49 -18.69 -17.31
N GLY A 15 5.36 -17.52 -16.64
CA GLY A 15 4.56 -16.41 -17.11
C GLY A 15 5.12 -15.88 -18.44
N SER A 16 4.24 -15.46 -19.34
CA SER A 16 4.60 -14.91 -20.64
C SER A 16 5.39 -13.59 -20.57
N VAL A 17 5.50 -12.98 -19.37
CA VAL A 17 6.13 -11.68 -19.16
C VAL A 17 7.39 -11.80 -18.29
N ASP A 18 8.52 -11.44 -18.87
CA ASP A 18 9.82 -11.47 -18.20
C ASP A 18 9.92 -10.47 -17.05
N ILE A 19 10.44 -10.89 -15.89
CA ILE A 19 10.64 -10.04 -14.72
C ILE A 19 11.56 -8.85 -15.02
N ALA A 20 12.55 -9.01 -15.89
CA ALA A 20 13.42 -7.90 -16.28
C ALA A 20 12.65 -6.81 -17.05
N PHE A 21 11.66 -7.18 -17.85
CA PHE A 21 10.73 -6.22 -18.46
C PHE A 21 9.91 -5.50 -17.39
N LEU A 22 9.37 -6.23 -16.43
CA LEU A 22 8.56 -5.65 -15.33
C LEU A 22 9.36 -4.70 -14.43
N GLN A 23 10.64 -5.00 -14.20
CA GLN A 23 11.52 -4.10 -13.47
C GLN A 23 11.78 -2.78 -14.21
N GLN A 24 11.84 -2.82 -15.56
CA GLN A 24 12.05 -1.62 -16.38
C GLN A 24 10.75 -0.87 -16.70
N LEU A 25 9.60 -1.48 -16.48
CA LEU A 25 8.31 -0.85 -16.73
C LEU A 25 8.13 0.37 -15.80
N PRO A 26 7.84 1.57 -16.34
CA PRO A 26 7.43 2.69 -15.51
C PRO A 26 6.13 2.38 -14.79
N LYS A 27 6.09 2.58 -13.47
CA LYS A 27 4.95 2.20 -12.63
C LYS A 27 4.47 3.36 -11.76
N ALA A 28 3.18 3.38 -11.44
CA ALA A 28 2.63 4.09 -10.31
C ALA A 28 2.28 3.07 -9.21
N GLU A 29 2.66 3.37 -7.97
CA GLU A 29 2.31 2.59 -6.78
C GLU A 29 1.29 3.38 -5.97
N LEU A 30 0.09 2.86 -5.77
CA LEU A 30 -1.03 3.59 -5.18
C LEU A 30 -1.46 3.03 -3.81
N HIS A 31 -0.96 1.85 -3.45
CA HIS A 31 -1.28 1.19 -2.19
C HIS A 31 -0.03 0.53 -1.60
N VAL A 32 0.68 1.29 -0.82
CA VAL A 32 1.92 0.87 -0.17
C VAL A 32 2.06 1.58 1.17
N HIS A 33 2.38 0.83 2.24
CA HIS A 33 2.48 1.35 3.59
C HIS A 33 3.90 1.70 3.97
N HIS A 34 4.07 2.83 4.66
CA HIS A 34 5.38 3.36 5.05
C HIS A 34 6.18 2.38 5.91
N VAL A 35 5.60 1.91 7.01
CA VAL A 35 6.31 1.01 7.92
C VAL A 35 6.45 -0.38 7.32
N GLY A 36 5.41 -0.89 6.67
CA GLY A 36 5.44 -2.21 6.02
C GLY A 36 6.40 -2.29 4.83
N SER A 37 6.80 -1.14 4.29
CA SER A 37 7.82 -1.03 3.24
C SER A 37 9.25 -0.98 3.77
N ALA A 38 9.44 -1.11 5.09
CA ALA A 38 10.77 -1.12 5.68
C ALA A 38 11.56 -2.36 5.22
N SER A 39 12.56 -2.17 4.35
CA SER A 39 13.45 -3.24 3.90
C SER A 39 14.30 -3.79 5.07
N ILE A 40 14.83 -4.99 4.91
CA ILE A 40 15.74 -5.60 5.89
C ILE A 40 16.90 -4.64 6.23
N GLU A 41 17.40 -3.90 5.25
CA GLU A 41 18.47 -2.92 5.44
C GLU A 41 18.02 -1.73 6.28
N ALA A 42 16.83 -1.18 6.01
CA ALA A 42 16.23 -0.09 6.78
C ALA A 42 15.99 -0.51 8.22
N VAL A 43 15.36 -1.69 8.42
CA VAL A 43 15.08 -2.22 9.77
C VAL A 43 16.38 -2.52 10.53
N SER A 44 17.39 -3.10 9.87
CA SER A 44 18.72 -3.33 10.49
C SER A 44 19.34 -2.01 10.98
N THR A 45 19.29 -0.96 10.15
CA THR A 45 19.82 0.37 10.48
C THR A 45 19.11 0.97 11.68
N LEU A 46 17.75 0.92 11.70
CA LEU A 46 16.95 1.43 12.80
C LEU A 46 17.14 0.62 14.09
N ALA A 47 17.18 -0.72 13.99
CA ALA A 47 17.39 -1.60 15.13
C ALA A 47 18.77 -1.38 15.78
N GLN A 48 19.81 -1.12 14.99
CA GLN A 48 21.15 -0.78 15.49
C GLN A 48 21.17 0.50 16.30
N ARG A 49 20.38 1.53 15.91
CA ARG A 49 20.24 2.77 16.70
C ARG A 49 19.62 2.53 18.08
N HIS A 50 18.77 1.52 18.19
CA HIS A 50 18.02 1.18 19.39
C HIS A 50 18.47 -0.13 20.04
N GLU A 51 19.69 -0.59 19.74
CA GLU A 51 20.24 -1.84 20.27
C GLU A 51 20.13 -1.90 21.81
N GLY A 52 19.72 -3.07 22.31
CA GLY A 52 19.49 -3.29 23.74
C GLY A 52 18.15 -2.77 24.28
N SER A 53 17.34 -2.06 23.47
CA SER A 53 16.01 -1.54 23.83
C SER A 53 14.89 -1.95 22.89
N THR A 54 15.17 -2.89 21.99
CA THR A 54 14.22 -3.46 21.03
C THR A 54 14.41 -4.98 20.94
N PRO A 55 13.33 -5.77 20.69
CA PRO A 55 13.44 -7.19 20.38
C PRO A 55 13.86 -7.44 18.92
N VAL A 56 13.85 -6.42 18.08
CA VAL A 56 14.13 -6.53 16.63
C VAL A 56 15.62 -6.85 16.44
N PRO A 57 15.98 -7.92 15.69
CA PRO A 57 17.37 -8.25 15.41
C PRO A 57 18.07 -7.14 14.62
N THR A 58 19.36 -6.92 14.91
CA THR A 58 20.19 -5.96 14.18
C THR A 58 20.93 -6.57 12.99
N ASN A 59 20.98 -7.88 12.92
CA ASN A 59 21.68 -8.63 11.86
C ASN A 59 20.72 -8.96 10.70
N PRO A 60 21.06 -8.65 9.43
CA PRO A 60 20.18 -8.90 8.28
C PRO A 60 19.73 -10.35 8.11
N THR A 61 20.60 -11.34 8.41
CA THR A 61 20.23 -12.76 8.32
C THR A 61 19.16 -13.13 9.36
N ALA A 62 19.35 -12.66 10.61
CA ALA A 62 18.35 -12.87 11.66
C ALA A 62 17.04 -12.13 11.37
N LEU A 63 17.09 -10.95 10.73
CA LEU A 63 15.90 -10.22 10.28
C LEU A 63 15.13 -10.96 9.19
N ALA A 64 15.82 -11.61 8.25
CA ALA A 64 15.15 -12.42 7.23
C ALA A 64 14.35 -13.58 7.84
N ASP A 65 14.84 -14.17 8.94
CA ASP A 65 14.09 -15.18 9.68
C ASP A 65 12.99 -14.55 10.55
N TYR A 66 13.23 -13.36 11.10
CA TYR A 66 12.26 -12.61 11.92
C TYR A 66 11.02 -12.21 11.12
N PHE A 67 11.15 -11.97 9.81
CA PHE A 67 10.05 -11.66 8.89
C PHE A 67 9.36 -12.90 8.32
N ARG A 68 9.61 -14.10 8.87
CA ARG A 68 8.86 -15.32 8.55
C ARG A 68 7.69 -15.49 9.51
N PHE A 69 6.51 -15.10 9.08
CA PHE A 69 5.33 -15.14 9.93
C PHE A 69 4.70 -16.54 9.96
N THR A 70 4.26 -16.96 11.14
CA THR A 70 3.52 -18.21 11.32
C THR A 70 2.03 -18.05 11.03
N ASP A 71 1.50 -16.87 11.28
CA ASP A 71 0.10 -16.49 11.10
C ASP A 71 -0.04 -14.97 11.13
N PHE A 72 -1.26 -14.47 10.91
CA PHE A 72 -1.55 -13.04 10.90
C PHE A 72 -1.27 -12.33 12.24
N ALA A 73 -1.52 -13.00 13.37
CA ALA A 73 -1.23 -12.41 14.68
C ALA A 73 0.29 -12.18 14.86
N HIS A 74 1.11 -13.16 14.47
CA HIS A 74 2.56 -13.00 14.48
C HIS A 74 3.05 -11.90 13.51
N PHE A 75 2.43 -11.77 12.32
CA PHE A 75 2.70 -10.64 11.43
C PHE A 75 2.47 -9.29 12.13
N ILE A 76 1.33 -9.11 12.81
CA ILE A 76 1.01 -7.88 13.54
C ILE A 76 2.02 -7.62 14.66
N GLU A 77 2.45 -8.64 15.41
CA GLU A 77 3.47 -8.50 16.45
C GLU A 77 4.80 -7.99 15.87
N VAL A 78 5.26 -8.58 14.77
CA VAL A 78 6.48 -8.18 14.09
C VAL A 78 6.33 -6.77 13.50
N TYR A 79 5.21 -6.47 12.83
CA TYR A 79 4.91 -5.14 12.29
C TYR A 79 4.99 -4.06 13.40
N LEU A 80 4.31 -4.27 14.52
CA LEU A 80 4.33 -3.33 15.65
C LEU A 80 5.75 -3.17 16.25
N SER A 81 6.57 -4.22 16.26
CA SER A 81 7.95 -4.13 16.71
C SER A 81 8.82 -3.24 15.81
N VAL A 82 8.54 -3.22 14.50
CA VAL A 82 9.19 -2.31 13.55
C VAL A 82 8.66 -0.87 13.73
N VAL A 83 7.35 -0.71 13.95
CA VAL A 83 6.77 0.60 14.33
C VAL A 83 7.48 1.18 15.56
N ASP A 84 7.80 0.35 16.56
CA ASP A 84 8.48 0.78 17.80
C ASP A 84 9.96 1.16 17.61
N LEU A 85 10.52 0.98 16.43
CA LEU A 85 11.84 1.53 16.06
C LEU A 85 11.77 3.02 15.66
N LEU A 86 10.59 3.53 15.32
CA LEU A 86 10.41 4.92 14.90
C LEU A 86 10.19 5.82 16.14
N ARG A 87 11.28 6.15 16.83
CA ARG A 87 11.27 6.88 18.11
C ARG A 87 11.63 8.35 17.99
N THR A 88 12.25 8.72 16.89
CA THR A 88 12.77 10.07 16.64
C THR A 88 12.40 10.54 15.24
N PRO A 89 12.42 11.86 14.98
CA PRO A 89 12.28 12.37 13.61
C PRO A 89 13.35 11.83 12.63
N ASP A 90 14.57 11.58 13.13
CA ASP A 90 15.65 11.01 12.31
C ASP A 90 15.37 9.54 11.89
N ASP A 91 14.67 8.76 12.72
CA ASP A 91 14.22 7.41 12.35
C ASP A 91 13.17 7.48 11.26
N LEU A 92 12.22 8.41 11.36
CA LEU A 92 11.20 8.65 10.33
C LEU A 92 11.83 9.09 9.01
N TRP A 93 12.78 10.03 9.07
CA TRP A 93 13.53 10.48 7.90
C TRP A 93 14.24 9.31 7.22
N THR A 94 14.94 8.50 8.01
CA THR A 94 15.71 7.35 7.51
C THR A 94 14.81 6.36 6.81
N LEU A 95 13.69 5.98 7.43
CA LEU A 95 12.74 5.05 6.82
C LEU A 95 12.12 5.62 5.54
N THR A 96 11.65 6.86 5.58
CA THR A 96 11.02 7.51 4.42
C THR A 96 11.97 7.59 3.23
N HIS A 97 13.23 7.96 3.48
CA HIS A 97 14.26 8.05 2.45
C HIS A 97 14.55 6.67 1.84
N GLN A 98 14.72 5.64 2.68
CA GLN A 98 14.99 4.29 2.21
C GLN A 98 13.81 3.73 1.39
N VAL A 99 12.58 3.85 1.89
CA VAL A 99 11.38 3.40 1.18
C VAL A 99 11.25 4.07 -0.19
N GLY A 100 11.43 5.39 -0.24
CA GLY A 100 11.39 6.10 -1.52
C GLY A 100 12.49 5.65 -2.50
N THR A 101 13.70 5.37 -1.99
CA THR A 101 14.81 4.85 -2.79
C THR A 101 14.52 3.45 -3.32
N ASP A 102 13.96 2.57 -2.50
CA ASP A 102 13.60 1.20 -2.87
C ASP A 102 12.46 1.17 -3.91
N LEU A 103 11.47 2.06 -3.81
CA LEU A 103 10.44 2.23 -4.83
C LEU A 103 11.04 2.73 -6.16
N ALA A 104 11.91 3.73 -6.10
CA ALA A 104 12.57 4.26 -7.30
C ALA A 104 13.44 3.20 -8.01
N ALA A 105 14.12 2.34 -7.25
CA ALA A 105 14.92 1.23 -7.78
C ALA A 105 14.08 0.20 -8.57
N GLN A 106 12.78 0.13 -8.32
CA GLN A 106 11.83 -0.69 -9.07
C GLN A 106 11.21 0.05 -10.27
N ASN A 107 11.75 1.21 -10.65
CA ASN A 107 11.22 2.06 -11.72
C ASN A 107 9.79 2.59 -11.43
N VAL A 108 9.46 2.78 -10.15
CA VAL A 108 8.28 3.55 -9.75
C VAL A 108 8.57 5.02 -10.02
N ARG A 109 7.66 5.69 -10.72
CA ARG A 109 7.76 7.10 -11.11
C ARG A 109 6.89 8.00 -10.26
N TYR A 110 5.83 7.44 -9.72
CA TYR A 110 4.88 8.10 -8.84
C TYR A 110 4.41 7.11 -7.78
N ALA A 111 4.37 7.53 -6.53
CA ALA A 111 3.83 6.71 -5.46
C ALA A 111 2.97 7.53 -4.49
N GLU A 112 1.89 6.92 -4.02
CA GLU A 112 1.06 7.41 -2.94
C GLU A 112 1.33 6.53 -1.71
N LEU A 113 2.28 6.98 -0.87
CA LEU A 113 2.71 6.23 0.31
C LEU A 113 1.77 6.51 1.48
N THR A 114 1.22 5.45 2.05
CA THR A 114 0.33 5.54 3.19
C THR A 114 1.13 5.73 4.48
N LEU A 115 0.90 6.86 5.13
CA LEU A 115 1.48 7.25 6.42
C LEU A 115 0.41 7.22 7.50
N THR A 116 0.76 6.73 8.69
CA THR A 116 -0.12 6.72 9.87
C THR A 116 0.42 7.66 10.96
N PRO A 117 0.22 9.00 10.85
CA PRO A 117 0.80 9.98 11.78
C PRO A 117 0.46 9.72 13.24
N TYR A 118 -0.79 9.28 13.49
CA TYR A 118 -1.27 8.95 14.84
C TYR A 118 -0.30 8.06 15.62
N THR A 119 0.21 7.00 15.01
CA THR A 119 1.07 6.03 15.71
C THR A 119 2.37 6.64 16.23
N SER A 120 2.95 7.60 15.53
CA SER A 120 4.15 8.32 15.94
C SER A 120 3.85 9.40 16.99
N ILE A 121 2.73 10.10 16.81
CA ILE A 121 2.31 11.19 17.71
C ILE A 121 1.98 10.67 19.11
N VAL A 122 1.22 9.59 19.23
CA VAL A 122 0.91 9.01 20.55
C VAL A 122 2.13 8.39 21.24
N ARG A 123 3.20 8.12 20.49
CA ARG A 123 4.50 7.70 21.02
C ARG A 123 5.41 8.89 21.39
N GLY A 124 4.93 10.12 21.24
CA GLY A 124 5.59 11.33 21.71
C GLY A 124 6.39 12.11 20.68
N ILE A 125 6.29 11.77 19.39
CA ILE A 125 6.88 12.60 18.33
C ILE A 125 5.91 13.75 18.02
N PRO A 126 6.30 15.03 18.20
CA PRO A 126 5.44 16.14 17.83
C PRO A 126 5.03 16.11 16.36
N ALA A 127 3.79 16.44 16.05
CA ALA A 127 3.25 16.38 14.69
C ALA A 127 4.06 17.22 13.68
N GLU A 128 4.53 18.40 14.08
CA GLU A 128 5.38 19.25 13.26
C GLU A 128 6.73 18.60 12.93
N ALA A 129 7.36 17.97 13.93
CA ALA A 129 8.63 17.27 13.76
C ALA A 129 8.47 16.00 12.91
N TYR A 130 7.35 15.29 13.06
CA TYR A 130 6.97 14.18 12.19
C TYR A 130 6.92 14.63 10.72
N LEU A 131 6.15 15.68 10.45
CA LEU A 131 5.99 16.18 9.08
C LEU A 131 7.29 16.75 8.50
N GLU A 132 8.06 17.49 9.27
CA GLU A 132 9.35 18.01 8.83
C GLU A 132 10.27 16.87 8.36
N ALA A 133 10.35 15.78 9.13
CA ALA A 133 11.18 14.63 8.81
C ALA A 133 10.74 13.93 7.51
N VAL A 134 9.44 13.60 7.37
CA VAL A 134 8.95 12.87 6.19
C VAL A 134 8.98 13.76 4.94
N GLU A 135 8.70 15.06 5.05
CA GLU A 135 8.77 16.00 3.93
C GLU A 135 10.21 16.28 3.48
N ASP A 136 11.16 16.36 4.41
CA ASP A 136 12.57 16.53 4.05
C ASP A 136 13.12 15.29 3.34
N ALA A 137 12.82 14.10 3.87
CA ALA A 137 13.17 12.84 3.22
C ALA A 137 12.54 12.72 1.81
N ARG A 138 11.25 13.07 1.66
CA ARG A 138 10.57 13.09 0.36
C ARG A 138 11.30 13.98 -0.66
N ARG A 139 11.57 15.24 -0.28
CA ARG A 139 12.30 16.18 -1.15
C ARG A 139 13.67 15.63 -1.57
N ARG A 140 14.34 14.96 -0.65
CA ARG A 140 15.63 14.34 -0.90
C ARG A 140 15.51 13.20 -1.93
N VAL A 141 14.56 12.29 -1.73
CA VAL A 141 14.25 11.19 -2.68
C VAL A 141 13.90 11.72 -4.06
N GLU A 142 12.99 12.71 -4.14
CA GLU A 142 12.59 13.31 -5.42
C GLU A 142 13.79 13.92 -6.16
N ALA A 143 14.69 14.60 -5.44
CA ALA A 143 15.89 15.20 -6.02
C ALA A 143 16.92 14.16 -6.49
N GLU A 144 17.07 13.04 -5.80
CA GLU A 144 18.04 11.98 -6.12
C GLU A 144 17.57 11.04 -7.22
N THR A 145 16.27 10.74 -7.27
CA THR A 145 15.73 9.65 -8.09
C THR A 145 14.75 10.08 -9.16
N GLY A 146 14.13 11.25 -8.99
CA GLY A 146 13.03 11.71 -9.85
C GLY A 146 11.68 11.04 -9.54
N LEU A 147 11.59 10.15 -8.53
CA LEU A 147 10.33 9.61 -8.05
C LEU A 147 9.48 10.74 -7.47
N VAL A 148 8.24 10.87 -7.91
CA VAL A 148 7.26 11.80 -7.31
C VAL A 148 6.51 11.08 -6.20
N LEU A 149 6.76 11.47 -4.94
CA LEU A 149 6.17 10.83 -3.76
C LEU A 149 5.07 11.71 -3.15
N ARG A 150 3.92 11.11 -2.87
CA ARG A 150 2.75 11.75 -2.27
C ARG A 150 2.27 10.94 -1.07
N TRP A 151 1.48 11.59 -0.22
CA TRP A 151 1.00 10.99 1.04
C TRP A 151 -0.49 10.71 1.00
N ILE A 152 -0.85 9.54 1.50
CA ILE A 152 -2.18 9.25 2.04
C ILE A 152 -2.03 9.22 3.56
N PHE A 153 -2.74 10.07 4.30
CA PHE A 153 -2.77 9.97 5.76
C PHE A 153 -3.85 9.01 6.18
N ASP A 154 -3.43 7.95 6.89
CA ASP A 154 -4.27 6.81 7.23
C ASP A 154 -4.65 6.81 8.71
N VAL A 155 -5.93 6.52 8.98
CA VAL A 155 -6.45 6.32 10.32
C VAL A 155 -6.29 4.84 10.68
N PRO A 156 -5.58 4.48 11.77
CA PRO A 156 -5.60 3.11 12.28
C PRO A 156 -6.98 2.84 12.90
N GLY A 157 -7.84 2.12 12.17
CA GLY A 157 -9.25 1.97 12.48
C GLY A 157 -9.54 1.36 13.85
N GLU A 158 -8.70 0.43 14.31
CA GLU A 158 -8.79 -0.18 15.63
C GLU A 158 -8.57 0.80 16.78
N SER A 159 -7.91 1.94 16.52
CA SER A 159 -7.74 3.02 17.49
C SER A 159 -8.94 3.98 17.52
N GLY A 160 -9.93 3.77 16.66
CA GLY A 160 -11.24 4.42 16.68
C GLY A 160 -11.22 5.90 16.33
N VAL A 161 -12.26 6.60 16.77
CA VAL A 161 -12.53 8.00 16.42
C VAL A 161 -11.44 8.94 16.92
N GLU A 162 -10.81 8.66 18.07
CA GLU A 162 -9.71 9.46 18.60
C GLU A 162 -8.52 9.52 17.65
N ALA A 163 -8.18 8.39 17.02
CA ALA A 163 -7.13 8.35 16.02
C ALA A 163 -7.51 9.14 14.76
N ALA A 164 -8.78 9.10 14.38
CA ALA A 164 -9.30 9.88 13.27
C ALA A 164 -9.26 11.39 13.55
N ASP A 165 -9.60 11.81 14.77
CA ASP A 165 -9.50 13.22 15.20
C ASP A 165 -8.06 13.74 15.10
N VAL A 166 -7.09 12.98 15.60
CA VAL A 166 -5.67 13.36 15.55
C VAL A 166 -5.15 13.38 14.11
N THR A 167 -5.45 12.34 13.32
CA THR A 167 -5.00 12.25 11.92
C THR A 167 -5.59 13.39 11.08
N LEU A 168 -6.87 13.70 11.28
CA LEU A 168 -7.53 14.82 10.60
C LEU A 168 -6.96 16.18 11.02
N ASP A 169 -6.71 16.41 12.32
CA ASP A 169 -6.07 17.65 12.79
C ASP A 169 -4.72 17.85 12.09
N VAL A 170 -3.88 16.82 12.06
CA VAL A 170 -2.57 16.89 11.37
C VAL A 170 -2.75 17.19 9.89
N ALA A 171 -3.68 16.51 9.23
CA ALA A 171 -3.95 16.68 7.80
C ALA A 171 -4.41 18.11 7.46
N LEU A 172 -5.26 18.70 8.28
CA LEU A 172 -5.88 20.00 7.99
C LEU A 172 -5.07 21.18 8.52
N ARG A 173 -4.51 21.07 9.72
CA ARG A 173 -3.76 22.14 10.37
C ARG A 173 -2.38 22.31 9.79
N LEU A 174 -1.66 21.23 9.52
CA LEU A 174 -0.29 21.28 9.01
C LEU A 174 -0.22 21.15 7.47
N ARG A 175 -1.19 20.51 6.87
CA ARG A 175 -1.47 20.41 5.43
C ARG A 175 -0.22 20.40 4.53
N PRO A 176 0.61 19.33 4.56
CA PRO A 176 1.79 19.28 3.72
C PRO A 176 1.39 19.25 2.23
N ASP A 177 2.19 19.90 1.37
CA ASP A 177 1.91 19.99 -0.08
C ASP A 177 1.82 18.62 -0.77
N ALA A 178 2.50 17.62 -0.22
CA ALA A 178 2.49 16.25 -0.75
C ALA A 178 1.25 15.44 -0.35
N LEU A 179 0.42 15.92 0.58
CA LEU A 179 -0.78 15.21 1.03
C LEU A 179 -1.89 15.26 -0.02
N VAL A 180 -2.27 14.12 -0.56
CA VAL A 180 -3.30 14.00 -1.60
C VAL A 180 -4.55 13.26 -1.13
N GLY A 181 -4.44 12.41 -0.10
CA GLY A 181 -5.56 11.59 0.33
C GLY A 181 -5.66 11.37 1.83
N PHE A 182 -6.83 10.89 2.23
CA PHE A 182 -7.18 10.50 3.59
C PHE A 182 -7.71 9.07 3.56
N GLY A 183 -7.10 8.19 4.35
CA GLY A 183 -7.31 6.75 4.35
C GLY A 183 -7.82 6.23 5.70
N LEU A 184 -8.16 4.96 5.69
CA LEU A 184 -8.55 4.18 6.86
C LEU A 184 -8.01 2.77 6.67
N GLY A 185 -7.15 2.30 7.55
CA GLY A 185 -6.55 0.97 7.51
C GLY A 185 -6.78 0.19 8.80
N GLY A 186 -5.99 -0.88 8.96
CA GLY A 186 -6.09 -1.80 10.09
C GLY A 186 -7.26 -2.78 10.02
N PRO A 187 -7.50 -3.56 11.09
CA PRO A 187 -8.53 -4.59 11.11
C PRO A 187 -9.91 -4.05 10.76
N GLU A 188 -10.63 -4.77 9.89
CA GLU A 188 -12.00 -4.38 9.50
C GLU A 188 -13.05 -4.95 10.46
N VAL A 189 -12.79 -6.12 11.03
CA VAL A 189 -13.73 -6.80 11.92
C VAL A 189 -13.93 -5.98 13.20
N GLY A 190 -15.18 -5.63 13.49
CA GLY A 190 -15.52 -4.80 14.65
C GLY A 190 -15.26 -3.30 14.49
N VAL A 191 -14.84 -2.86 13.29
CA VAL A 191 -14.55 -1.45 12.99
C VAL A 191 -15.51 -0.94 11.89
N PRO A 192 -16.74 -0.52 12.24
CA PRO A 192 -17.72 -0.06 11.27
C PRO A 192 -17.27 1.22 10.59
N ARG A 193 -17.26 1.24 9.25
CA ARG A 193 -16.83 2.40 8.44
C ARG A 193 -17.63 3.67 8.70
N PRO A 194 -18.98 3.64 8.90
CA PRO A 194 -19.78 4.84 9.10
C PRO A 194 -19.37 5.72 10.28
N GLN A 195 -18.69 5.18 11.32
CA GLN A 195 -18.23 5.98 12.46
C GLN A 195 -17.22 7.06 12.07
N PHE A 196 -16.51 6.88 10.95
CA PHE A 196 -15.49 7.82 10.45
C PHE A 196 -16.06 8.82 9.45
N ALA A 197 -17.34 8.75 9.09
CA ALA A 197 -17.97 9.62 8.08
C ALA A 197 -17.68 11.12 8.32
N PRO A 198 -17.80 11.68 9.54
CA PRO A 198 -17.54 13.11 9.76
C PRO A 198 -16.09 13.52 9.41
N HIS A 199 -15.11 12.61 9.63
CA HIS A 199 -13.70 12.87 9.36
C HIS A 199 -13.42 12.86 7.86
N PHE A 200 -13.97 11.88 7.14
CA PHE A 200 -13.85 11.80 5.70
C PHE A 200 -14.56 12.96 5.00
N ASP A 201 -15.75 13.37 5.49
CA ASP A 201 -16.45 14.55 4.96
C ASP A 201 -15.62 15.83 5.14
N ALA A 202 -14.98 16.03 6.30
CA ALA A 202 -14.13 17.18 6.56
C ALA A 202 -12.84 17.13 5.68
N ALA A 203 -12.21 15.97 5.55
CA ALA A 203 -11.02 15.78 4.70
C ALA A 203 -11.37 16.08 3.22
N ARG A 204 -12.49 15.55 2.72
CA ARG A 204 -12.97 15.77 1.35
C ARG A 204 -13.35 17.24 1.11
N ALA A 205 -13.99 17.87 2.08
CA ALA A 205 -14.31 19.31 2.01
C ALA A 205 -13.04 20.18 1.93
N ALA A 206 -11.93 19.70 2.50
CA ALA A 206 -10.62 20.33 2.39
C ALA A 206 -9.86 19.96 1.08
N GLY A 207 -10.44 19.13 0.21
CA GLY A 207 -9.89 18.74 -1.09
C GLY A 207 -9.00 17.49 -1.04
N LEU A 208 -8.99 16.74 0.05
CA LEU A 208 -8.32 15.44 0.11
C LEU A 208 -9.19 14.35 -0.51
N ARG A 209 -8.55 13.37 -1.12
CA ARG A 209 -9.21 12.21 -1.74
C ARG A 209 -9.48 11.13 -0.71
N SER A 210 -10.58 10.41 -0.85
CA SER A 210 -10.97 9.33 0.07
C SER A 210 -10.49 7.99 -0.44
N VAL A 211 -9.62 7.31 0.34
CA VAL A 211 -9.00 6.02 -0.01
C VAL A 211 -9.02 5.07 1.21
N PRO A 212 -10.19 4.60 1.66
CA PRO A 212 -10.26 3.66 2.77
C PRO A 212 -10.00 2.21 2.33
N HIS A 213 -9.42 1.38 3.21
CA HIS A 213 -9.46 -0.07 3.09
C HIS A 213 -10.88 -0.57 3.36
N ALA A 214 -11.39 -1.45 2.51
CA ALA A 214 -12.67 -2.11 2.71
C ALA A 214 -12.80 -3.41 1.92
N GLY A 215 -13.35 -4.45 2.55
CA GLY A 215 -13.60 -5.73 1.91
C GLY A 215 -12.33 -6.52 1.62
N GLU A 216 -11.30 -6.38 2.44
CA GLU A 216 -10.15 -7.28 2.48
C GLU A 216 -10.47 -8.51 3.34
N SER A 217 -10.78 -8.29 4.62
CA SER A 217 -11.03 -9.35 5.60
C SER A 217 -12.50 -9.50 6.00
N THR A 218 -13.37 -8.63 5.48
CA THR A 218 -14.81 -8.64 5.68
C THR A 218 -15.57 -8.79 4.36
N GLY A 219 -16.92 -8.76 4.42
CA GLY A 219 -17.77 -8.93 3.24
C GLY A 219 -18.02 -7.66 2.42
N PRO A 220 -18.83 -7.78 1.35
CA PRO A 220 -19.16 -6.68 0.44
C PRO A 220 -19.79 -5.45 1.11
N GLN A 221 -20.45 -5.63 2.26
CA GLN A 221 -21.09 -4.52 2.96
C GLN A 221 -20.09 -3.45 3.41
N THR A 222 -18.87 -3.83 3.82
CA THR A 222 -17.83 -2.88 4.21
C THR A 222 -17.42 -1.98 3.04
N ILE A 223 -17.42 -2.53 1.82
CA ILE A 223 -17.17 -1.75 0.58
C ILE A 223 -18.32 -0.77 0.33
N ARG A 224 -19.58 -1.23 0.47
CA ARG A 224 -20.75 -0.34 0.34
C ARG A 224 -20.69 0.78 1.36
N ASP A 225 -20.37 0.49 2.61
CA ASP A 225 -20.23 1.49 3.67
C ASP A 225 -19.12 2.51 3.35
N ALA A 226 -17.98 2.05 2.78
CA ALA A 226 -16.92 2.95 2.35
C ALA A 226 -17.36 3.89 1.22
N ILE A 227 -18.14 3.39 0.26
CA ILE A 227 -18.69 4.20 -0.83
C ILE A 227 -19.73 5.21 -0.31
N GLU A 228 -20.66 4.75 0.50
CA GLU A 228 -21.84 5.54 0.91
C GLU A 228 -21.51 6.55 2.01
N HIS A 229 -20.68 6.16 2.98
CA HIS A 229 -20.40 6.95 4.17
C HIS A 229 -19.05 7.66 4.15
N LEU A 230 -18.02 7.09 3.48
CA LEU A 230 -16.71 7.71 3.40
C LEU A 230 -16.47 8.40 2.06
N GLY A 231 -17.36 8.19 1.08
CA GLY A 231 -17.24 8.76 -0.26
C GLY A 231 -15.98 8.29 -0.98
N ALA A 232 -15.68 7.00 -0.86
CA ALA A 232 -14.48 6.39 -1.43
C ALA A 232 -14.35 6.65 -2.93
N GLU A 233 -13.21 7.18 -3.35
CA GLU A 233 -12.83 7.36 -4.76
C GLU A 233 -12.00 6.17 -5.26
N ARG A 234 -11.20 5.58 -4.38
CA ARG A 234 -10.55 4.29 -4.54
C ARG A 234 -10.72 3.50 -3.24
N ILE A 235 -10.57 2.20 -3.33
CA ILE A 235 -10.75 1.30 -2.18
C ILE A 235 -9.53 0.39 -2.08
N GLY A 236 -8.87 0.42 -0.93
CA GLY A 236 -7.81 -0.53 -0.60
C GLY A 236 -8.36 -1.95 -0.58
N HIS A 237 -7.72 -2.85 -1.31
CA HIS A 237 -8.09 -4.24 -1.60
C HIS A 237 -9.44 -4.39 -2.30
N GLY A 238 -10.54 -4.37 -1.57
CA GLY A 238 -11.89 -4.49 -2.13
C GLY A 238 -12.24 -5.86 -2.70
N ILE A 239 -11.47 -6.90 -2.40
CA ILE A 239 -11.58 -8.24 -3.01
C ILE A 239 -12.93 -8.92 -2.75
N ALA A 240 -13.59 -8.60 -1.64
CA ALA A 240 -14.91 -9.12 -1.31
C ALA A 240 -16.01 -8.68 -2.30
N ALA A 241 -15.76 -7.65 -3.13
CA ALA A 241 -16.70 -7.26 -4.18
C ALA A 241 -17.02 -8.40 -5.14
N ALA A 242 -16.10 -9.35 -5.35
CA ALA A 242 -16.32 -10.53 -6.19
C ALA A 242 -17.48 -11.45 -5.70
N GLN A 243 -17.91 -11.28 -4.45
CA GLN A 243 -19.03 -12.04 -3.87
C GLN A 243 -20.40 -11.41 -4.17
N ASP A 244 -20.42 -10.19 -4.77
CA ASP A 244 -21.64 -9.40 -4.97
C ASP A 244 -21.66 -8.81 -6.39
N PRO A 245 -22.38 -9.44 -7.34
CA PRO A 245 -22.47 -8.96 -8.72
C PRO A 245 -23.05 -7.55 -8.87
N GLU A 246 -23.96 -7.13 -7.98
CA GLU A 246 -24.52 -5.79 -8.02
C GLU A 246 -23.49 -4.75 -7.57
N LEU A 247 -22.68 -5.09 -6.58
CA LEU A 247 -21.57 -4.24 -6.15
C LEU A 247 -20.49 -4.12 -7.24
N MET A 248 -20.14 -5.21 -7.91
CA MET A 248 -19.20 -5.16 -9.03
C MET A 248 -19.71 -4.24 -10.15
N ALA A 249 -21.00 -4.35 -10.50
CA ALA A 249 -21.63 -3.47 -11.49
C ALA A 249 -21.59 -2.00 -11.05
N LEU A 250 -21.86 -1.70 -9.76
CA LEU A 250 -21.80 -0.37 -9.20
C LEU A 250 -20.37 0.22 -9.26
N LEU A 251 -19.35 -0.58 -8.90
CA LEU A 251 -17.94 -0.16 -8.97
C LEU A 251 -17.52 0.16 -10.40
N ALA A 252 -17.89 -0.71 -11.36
CA ALA A 252 -17.62 -0.51 -12.77
C ALA A 252 -18.32 0.74 -13.32
N GLU A 253 -19.61 0.94 -13.03
CA GLU A 253 -20.41 2.09 -13.48
C GLU A 253 -19.87 3.41 -12.96
N ARG A 254 -19.46 3.45 -11.67
CA ARG A 254 -18.94 4.64 -11.02
C ARG A 254 -17.44 4.87 -11.25
N GLY A 255 -16.75 3.91 -11.84
CA GLY A 255 -15.30 3.97 -12.03
C GLY A 255 -14.51 3.97 -10.73
N ILE A 256 -15.05 3.36 -9.65
CA ILE A 256 -14.34 3.25 -8.37
C ILE A 256 -13.30 2.16 -8.48
N VAL A 257 -12.04 2.53 -8.33
CA VAL A 257 -10.90 1.64 -8.52
C VAL A 257 -10.63 0.82 -7.26
N LEU A 258 -10.37 -0.48 -7.43
CA LEU A 258 -9.88 -1.35 -6.37
C LEU A 258 -8.36 -1.46 -6.43
N GLU A 259 -7.70 -1.24 -5.31
CA GLU A 259 -6.23 -1.32 -5.18
C GLU A 259 -5.83 -2.73 -4.73
N ILE A 260 -5.67 -3.62 -5.69
CA ILE A 260 -5.46 -5.06 -5.45
C ILE A 260 -4.00 -5.33 -5.09
N CYS A 261 -3.80 -6.10 -4.02
CA CYS A 261 -2.50 -6.53 -3.51
C CYS A 261 -2.46 -8.07 -3.41
N PRO A 262 -2.21 -8.79 -4.52
CA PRO A 262 -2.43 -10.23 -4.59
C PRO A 262 -1.64 -11.05 -3.56
N THR A 263 -0.35 -10.78 -3.41
CA THR A 263 0.50 -11.52 -2.44
C THR A 263 0.09 -11.19 -1.00
N SER A 264 -0.22 -9.94 -0.69
CA SER A 264 -0.74 -9.53 0.63
C SER A 264 -2.00 -10.31 0.97
N ASN A 265 -2.97 -10.38 0.07
CA ASN A 265 -4.24 -11.06 0.31
C ASN A 265 -4.07 -12.55 0.64
N VAL A 266 -3.02 -13.20 0.11
CA VAL A 266 -2.66 -14.57 0.51
C VAL A 266 -1.94 -14.59 1.85
N CYS A 267 -1.00 -13.69 2.09
CA CYS A 267 -0.24 -13.63 3.35
C CYS A 267 -1.15 -13.31 4.55
N THR A 268 -2.11 -12.40 4.38
CA THR A 268 -3.12 -12.04 5.39
C THR A 268 -4.23 -13.10 5.54
N ARG A 269 -4.22 -14.12 4.67
CA ARG A 269 -5.24 -15.19 4.58
C ARG A 269 -6.65 -14.68 4.24
N SER A 270 -6.74 -13.52 3.65
CA SER A 270 -7.97 -12.99 3.06
C SER A 270 -8.39 -13.84 1.84
N VAL A 271 -7.38 -14.47 1.20
CA VAL A 271 -7.55 -15.45 0.12
C VAL A 271 -6.72 -16.70 0.43
N PRO A 272 -7.24 -17.93 0.22
CA PRO A 272 -6.50 -19.15 0.55
C PRO A 272 -5.24 -19.38 -0.27
N SER A 273 -5.25 -18.97 -1.54
CA SER A 273 -4.12 -19.10 -2.48
C SER A 273 -4.27 -18.14 -3.67
N LEU A 274 -3.18 -17.91 -4.40
CA LEU A 274 -3.24 -17.12 -5.64
C LEU A 274 -4.19 -17.75 -6.68
N ALA A 275 -4.28 -19.07 -6.75
CA ALA A 275 -5.19 -19.75 -7.68
C ALA A 275 -6.68 -19.48 -7.40
N GLU A 276 -7.01 -19.10 -6.18
CA GLU A 276 -8.37 -18.75 -5.75
C GLU A 276 -8.59 -17.24 -5.65
N HIS A 277 -7.59 -16.46 -6.08
CA HIS A 277 -7.66 -15.00 -6.00
C HIS A 277 -8.77 -14.44 -6.91
N PRO A 278 -9.65 -13.55 -6.41
CA PRO A 278 -10.82 -13.06 -7.17
C PRO A 278 -10.49 -12.04 -8.26
N LEU A 279 -9.23 -11.63 -8.44
CA LEU A 279 -8.81 -10.65 -9.45
C LEU A 279 -9.37 -10.95 -10.85
N PRO A 280 -9.33 -12.20 -11.39
CA PRO A 280 -9.92 -12.49 -12.70
C PRO A 280 -11.42 -12.21 -12.76
N THR A 281 -12.15 -12.50 -11.68
CA THR A 281 -13.60 -12.25 -11.61
C THR A 281 -13.91 -10.75 -11.63
N LEU A 282 -13.16 -9.96 -10.86
CA LEU A 282 -13.32 -8.50 -10.81
C LEU A 282 -13.05 -7.85 -12.17
N VAL A 283 -11.93 -8.23 -12.82
CA VAL A 283 -11.57 -7.72 -14.16
C VAL A 283 -12.60 -8.14 -15.21
N ALA A 284 -13.04 -9.40 -15.18
CA ALA A 284 -14.08 -9.88 -16.12
C ALA A 284 -15.42 -9.16 -15.96
N ALA A 285 -15.74 -8.68 -14.75
CA ALA A 285 -16.91 -7.85 -14.48
C ALA A 285 -16.73 -6.37 -14.87
N GLY A 286 -15.55 -5.97 -15.38
CA GLY A 286 -15.26 -4.60 -15.77
C GLY A 286 -14.92 -3.66 -14.61
N VAL A 287 -14.67 -4.19 -13.41
CA VAL A 287 -14.24 -3.38 -12.27
C VAL A 287 -12.82 -2.87 -12.55
N PRO A 288 -12.57 -1.55 -12.47
CA PRO A 288 -11.23 -1.02 -12.65
C PRO A 288 -10.35 -1.41 -11.45
N VAL A 289 -9.16 -1.92 -11.73
CA VAL A 289 -8.21 -2.38 -10.72
C VAL A 289 -6.82 -1.81 -10.94
N THR A 290 -6.09 -1.56 -9.87
CA THR A 290 -4.64 -1.34 -9.89
C THR A 290 -3.93 -2.47 -9.15
N ILE A 291 -2.68 -2.71 -9.48
CA ILE A 291 -1.84 -3.72 -8.84
C ILE A 291 -0.83 -3.03 -7.97
N ASN A 292 -0.77 -3.44 -6.71
CA ASN A 292 -0.01 -2.77 -5.67
C ASN A 292 0.68 -3.79 -4.77
N SER A 293 1.59 -3.32 -3.90
CA SER A 293 2.46 -4.22 -3.14
C SER A 293 2.17 -4.27 -1.64
N ASP A 294 1.43 -3.30 -1.08
CA ASP A 294 1.01 -3.21 0.32
C ASP A 294 2.21 -3.08 1.30
N ASP A 295 2.67 -4.16 1.91
CA ASP A 295 3.83 -4.24 2.81
C ASP A 295 4.94 -5.12 2.19
N PRO A 296 5.54 -4.72 1.06
CA PRO A 296 6.29 -5.60 0.17
C PRO A 296 7.44 -6.38 0.82
N PRO A 297 8.36 -5.79 1.63
CA PRO A 297 9.42 -6.57 2.27
C PRO A 297 8.89 -7.59 3.28
N MET A 298 7.82 -7.26 3.99
CA MET A 298 7.22 -8.14 4.99
C MET A 298 6.52 -9.33 4.34
N PHE A 299 5.94 -9.15 3.16
CA PHE A 299 5.27 -10.22 2.40
C PHE A 299 6.19 -10.92 1.38
N GLY A 300 7.48 -10.57 1.37
CA GLY A 300 8.47 -11.19 0.48
C GLY A 300 8.22 -10.92 -1.01
N THR A 301 7.59 -9.79 -1.33
CA THR A 301 7.26 -9.37 -2.67
C THR A 301 7.88 -8.03 -3.06
N THR A 302 7.57 -7.55 -4.25
CA THR A 302 7.89 -6.23 -4.79
C THR A 302 6.80 -5.85 -5.78
N LEU A 303 6.61 -4.57 -6.07
CA LEU A 303 5.63 -4.16 -7.08
C LEU A 303 5.83 -4.88 -8.43
N SER A 304 7.08 -5.07 -8.87
CA SER A 304 7.37 -5.80 -10.10
C SER A 304 6.94 -7.28 -10.03
N ARG A 305 7.03 -7.92 -8.85
CA ARG A 305 6.51 -9.28 -8.65
C ARG A 305 4.99 -9.31 -8.63
N GLU A 306 4.33 -8.31 -8.03
CA GLU A 306 2.88 -8.22 -8.05
C GLU A 306 2.34 -8.09 -9.48
N TYR A 307 3.03 -7.33 -10.34
CA TYR A 307 2.70 -7.28 -11.77
C TYR A 307 2.89 -8.64 -12.47
N ALA A 308 3.91 -9.42 -12.10
CA ALA A 308 4.08 -10.78 -12.62
C ALA A 308 2.93 -11.69 -12.15
N VAL A 309 2.57 -11.65 -10.88
CA VAL A 309 1.44 -12.41 -10.32
C VAL A 309 0.14 -12.04 -11.04
N ALA A 310 -0.13 -10.75 -11.24
CA ALA A 310 -1.31 -10.29 -11.96
C ALA A 310 -1.31 -10.74 -13.43
N ALA A 311 -0.16 -10.69 -14.09
CA ALA A 311 -0.02 -11.19 -15.48
C ALA A 311 -0.35 -12.68 -15.56
N ASP A 312 0.13 -13.49 -14.64
CA ASP A 312 -0.17 -14.93 -14.60
C ASP A 312 -1.66 -15.20 -14.31
N LEU A 313 -2.24 -14.51 -13.32
CA LEU A 313 -3.66 -14.67 -12.95
C LEU A 313 -4.61 -14.28 -14.08
N LEU A 314 -4.26 -13.26 -14.85
CA LEU A 314 -5.10 -12.69 -15.90
C LEU A 314 -4.73 -13.21 -17.30
N GLY A 315 -3.65 -13.99 -17.43
CA GLY A 315 -3.15 -14.49 -18.73
C GLY A 315 -2.69 -13.34 -19.65
N LEU A 316 -2.05 -12.30 -19.10
CA LEU A 316 -1.65 -11.12 -19.84
C LEU A 316 -0.30 -11.31 -20.53
N ASP A 317 -0.18 -10.73 -21.70
CA ASP A 317 1.09 -10.47 -22.36
C ASP A 317 1.68 -9.10 -21.95
N ARG A 318 2.79 -8.69 -22.57
CA ARG A 318 3.43 -7.39 -22.28
C ARG A 318 2.50 -6.21 -22.50
N ALA A 319 1.64 -6.25 -23.52
CA ALA A 319 0.71 -5.18 -23.81
C ALA A 319 -0.35 -5.06 -22.70
N GLY A 320 -0.92 -6.19 -22.25
CA GLY A 320 -1.88 -6.22 -21.16
C GLY A 320 -1.30 -5.72 -19.84
N VAL A 321 -0.02 -6.03 -19.55
CA VAL A 321 0.67 -5.50 -18.36
C VAL A 321 0.89 -4.00 -18.46
N VAL A 322 1.23 -3.48 -19.63
CA VAL A 322 1.34 -2.03 -19.85
C VAL A 322 -0.01 -1.35 -19.67
N ASP A 323 -1.12 -1.98 -20.06
CA ASP A 323 -2.46 -1.44 -19.82
C ASP A 323 -2.83 -1.41 -18.34
N LEU A 324 -2.41 -2.41 -17.54
CA LEU A 324 -2.51 -2.33 -16.08
C LEU A 324 -1.73 -1.14 -15.51
N ALA A 325 -0.50 -0.92 -16.00
CA ALA A 325 0.30 0.23 -15.56
C ALA A 325 -0.34 1.58 -15.96
N ARG A 326 -0.97 1.65 -17.13
CA ARG A 326 -1.75 2.83 -17.55
C ARG A 326 -2.93 3.08 -16.63
N THR A 327 -3.66 2.02 -16.26
CA THR A 327 -4.78 2.13 -15.32
C THR A 327 -4.30 2.68 -13.96
N ALA A 328 -3.14 2.26 -13.46
CA ALA A 328 -2.58 2.82 -12.22
C ALA A 328 -2.22 4.32 -12.38
N VAL A 329 -1.66 4.73 -13.52
CA VAL A 329 -1.40 6.14 -13.81
C VAL A 329 -2.70 6.95 -13.85
N ASP A 330 -3.74 6.45 -14.52
CA ASP A 330 -5.04 7.13 -14.64
C ASP A 330 -5.75 7.24 -13.29
N ALA A 331 -5.68 6.19 -12.47
CA ALA A 331 -6.29 6.14 -11.13
C ALA A 331 -5.55 6.98 -10.10
N SER A 332 -4.29 7.35 -10.33
CA SER A 332 -3.47 8.14 -9.41
C SER A 332 -4.00 9.55 -9.21
N PHE A 333 -3.65 10.18 -8.10
CA PHE A 333 -3.90 11.59 -7.86
C PHE A 333 -2.76 12.49 -8.35
N ALA A 334 -1.94 11.96 -9.25
CA ALA A 334 -0.88 12.71 -9.91
C ALA A 334 -1.43 13.87 -10.75
N PRO A 335 -0.71 15.00 -10.87
CA PRO A 335 -1.09 16.09 -11.79
C PRO A 335 -1.14 15.59 -13.25
N ASP A 336 -2.05 16.16 -14.05
CA ASP A 336 -2.27 15.77 -15.45
C ASP A 336 -1.00 15.80 -16.30
N ALA A 337 -0.13 16.77 -16.07
CA ALA A 337 1.15 16.86 -16.77
C ALA A 337 2.07 15.64 -16.49
N LEU A 338 2.06 15.13 -15.26
CA LEU A 338 2.81 13.93 -14.90
C LEU A 338 2.17 12.67 -15.50
N LYS A 339 0.83 12.55 -15.44
CA LYS A 339 0.10 11.44 -16.09
C LYS A 339 0.43 11.38 -17.58
N THR A 340 0.39 12.53 -18.28
CA THR A 340 0.74 12.63 -19.69
C THR A 340 2.17 12.15 -19.96
N SER A 341 3.14 12.55 -19.12
CA SER A 341 4.53 12.10 -19.23
C SER A 341 4.66 10.60 -19.05
N LEU A 342 3.99 10.03 -18.02
CA LEU A 342 4.04 8.60 -17.73
C LEU A 342 3.40 7.77 -18.84
N HIS A 343 2.26 8.21 -19.40
CA HIS A 343 1.68 7.57 -20.59
C HIS A 343 2.63 7.58 -21.79
N ALA A 344 3.36 8.67 -22.00
CA ALA A 344 4.35 8.72 -23.06
C ALA A 344 5.55 7.79 -22.80
N GLU A 345 5.98 7.63 -21.54
CA GLU A 345 6.99 6.63 -21.18
C GLU A 345 6.50 5.21 -21.42
N LEU A 346 5.29 4.87 -20.97
CA LEU A 346 4.65 3.57 -21.19
C LEU A 346 4.46 3.25 -22.69
N GLY A 347 4.15 4.27 -23.49
CA GLY A 347 4.05 4.11 -24.95
C GLY A 347 5.37 3.68 -25.63
N ARG A 348 6.52 4.08 -25.09
CA ARG A 348 7.84 3.69 -25.61
C ARG A 348 8.28 2.27 -25.24
N VAL A 349 7.67 1.68 -24.21
CA VAL A 349 8.01 0.32 -23.75
C VAL A 349 7.39 -0.75 -24.65
N VAL A 350 6.30 -0.43 -25.36
CA VAL A 350 5.56 -1.38 -26.22
C VAL A 350 5.99 -1.26 -27.68
N SER A 351 6.71 -0.17 -28.05
CA SER A 351 7.21 0.07 -29.40
C SER A 351 8.60 -0.57 -29.60
#